data_15885424124355f22a0d57a4c28a2c4c
#
_entry.id   15885424124355f22a0d57a4c28a2c4c
#
_cell.length_a   1.000
_cell.length_b   1.000
_cell.length_c   1.000
_cell.angle_alpha   90.00
_cell.angle_beta   90.00
_cell.angle_gamma   90.00
#
_symmetry.space_group_name_H-M   'P 1'
#
loop_
_entity.id
_entity.type
_entity.pdbx_description
1 polymer ?
#
loop_
_entity_poly.entity_id
_entity_poly.type
_entity_poly.pdbx_seq_one_letter_code
_entity_poly.pdbx_strand_id
1 'polypeptide(L)'
;MIPKNFTRRNFLAGLGATAAGVSLLPRDSWAAEEAKLNFYNWDTYIGETTLDDFKKASGITVKMDLFADNDELFAKLKEGNPGYDMIVPTNDYVEQMIVAKMLEPVDLSMIPNLKNLNPAFQDSDFDPGRKHSIPYMWGTQGIGYRKSRVNGVPNSWKVMLDSAEYSGRIALLNEGVLGVALKYLGHSYNSK
;
A
#
# COMPACT_ATOMS: atom_id res chain seq x y z
N MET A 1 -15.90 22.55 -48.09
CA MET A 1 -16.94 23.47 -48.60
C MET A 1 -18.05 23.54 -47.58
N ILE A 2 -18.15 24.62 -46.77
CA ILE A 2 -19.19 24.79 -45.76
C ILE A 2 -20.44 25.31 -46.47
N PRO A 3 -21.61 24.66 -46.28
CA PRO A 3 -22.84 25.14 -46.95
C PRO A 3 -23.24 26.51 -46.41
N LYS A 4 -23.58 27.45 -47.32
CA LYS A 4 -23.87 28.88 -47.07
C LYS A 4 -25.11 29.16 -46.19
N ASN A 5 -25.80 28.15 -45.65
CA ASN A 5 -27.07 28.32 -44.91
C ASN A 5 -27.05 27.65 -43.52
N PHE A 6 -25.90 27.72 -42.83
CA PHE A 6 -25.80 27.20 -41.48
C PHE A 6 -26.26 28.27 -40.48
N THR A 7 -27.50 28.21 -40.02
CA THR A 7 -28.06 29.16 -39.05
C THR A 7 -27.92 28.60 -37.62
N ARG A 8 -27.88 29.52 -36.62
CA ARG A 8 -27.86 29.12 -35.19
C ARG A 8 -29.00 28.17 -34.82
N ARG A 9 -30.14 28.29 -35.49
CA ARG A 9 -31.33 27.46 -35.31
C ARG A 9 -31.09 26.02 -35.78
N ASN A 10 -30.35 25.80 -36.86
CA ASN A 10 -30.00 24.48 -37.39
C ASN A 10 -28.92 23.82 -36.52
N PHE A 11 -28.05 24.60 -35.90
CA PHE A 11 -27.06 24.10 -34.93
C PHE A 11 -27.72 23.55 -33.64
N LEU A 12 -28.70 24.29 -33.09
CA LEU A 12 -29.45 23.87 -31.89
C LEU A 12 -30.38 22.69 -32.18
N ALA A 13 -30.94 22.57 -33.37
CA ALA A 13 -31.71 21.40 -33.77
C ALA A 13 -30.85 20.14 -33.91
N GLY A 14 -29.60 20.30 -34.37
CA GLY A 14 -28.60 19.19 -34.40
C GLY A 14 -28.18 18.70 -33.01
N LEU A 15 -28.01 19.62 -32.05
CA LEU A 15 -27.72 19.29 -30.66
C LEU A 15 -28.88 18.57 -29.95
N GLY A 16 -30.12 18.94 -30.25
CA GLY A 16 -31.30 18.27 -29.71
C GLY A 16 -31.44 16.83 -30.17
N ALA A 17 -31.07 16.52 -31.41
CA ALA A 17 -31.12 15.17 -31.97
C ALA A 17 -30.02 14.25 -31.36
N THR A 18 -28.84 14.80 -31.04
CA THR A 18 -27.77 14.05 -30.36
C THR A 18 -28.08 13.80 -28.88
N ALA A 19 -28.77 14.71 -28.19
CA ALA A 19 -29.22 14.51 -26.83
C ALA A 19 -30.30 13.42 -26.69
N ALA A 20 -31.21 13.28 -27.67
CA ALA A 20 -32.22 12.24 -27.72
C ALA A 20 -31.60 10.84 -28.04
N GLY A 21 -30.52 10.80 -28.82
CA GLY A 21 -29.80 9.56 -29.15
C GLY A 21 -29.03 8.94 -27.98
N VAL A 22 -28.54 9.77 -27.06
CA VAL A 22 -27.79 9.31 -25.87
C VAL A 22 -28.73 8.65 -24.85
N SER A 23 -30.03 8.96 -24.84
CA SER A 23 -31.02 8.42 -23.93
C SER A 23 -31.47 6.99 -24.29
N LEU A 24 -31.09 6.47 -25.46
CA LEU A 24 -31.49 5.14 -25.94
C LEU A 24 -30.39 4.11 -25.88
N LEU A 25 -29.19 4.49 -25.41
CA LEU A 25 -28.19 3.49 -25.07
C LEU A 25 -28.67 2.73 -23.82
N PRO A 26 -28.72 1.39 -23.87
CA PRO A 26 -29.06 0.62 -22.68
C PRO A 26 -28.11 1.01 -21.55
N ARG A 27 -28.64 1.24 -20.37
CA ARG A 27 -27.90 1.60 -19.16
C ARG A 27 -26.90 0.51 -18.74
N ASP A 28 -26.95 -0.63 -19.41
CA ASP A 28 -26.08 -1.78 -19.18
C ASP A 28 -24.75 -1.74 -19.94
N SER A 29 -24.45 -0.63 -20.64
CA SER A 29 -23.15 -0.42 -21.28
C SER A 29 -22.10 0.27 -20.36
N TRP A 30 -22.25 0.14 -19.05
CA TRP A 30 -21.09 0.28 -18.17
C TRP A 30 -20.19 -0.90 -18.49
N ALA A 31 -19.03 -0.61 -19.05
CA ALA A 31 -18.04 -1.64 -19.33
C ALA A 31 -17.94 -2.48 -18.05
N ALA A 32 -18.15 -3.78 -18.16
CA ALA A 32 -17.98 -4.69 -17.03
C ALA A 32 -16.59 -4.38 -16.46
N GLU A 33 -16.53 -4.09 -15.16
CA GLU A 33 -15.28 -3.81 -14.49
C GLU A 33 -14.29 -4.93 -14.81
N GLU A 34 -13.10 -4.59 -15.28
CA GLU A 34 -12.09 -5.58 -15.66
C GLU A 34 -11.76 -6.39 -14.40
N ALA A 35 -11.91 -7.72 -14.47
CA ALA A 35 -11.57 -8.63 -13.37
C ALA A 35 -10.05 -8.70 -13.17
N LYS A 36 -9.47 -7.57 -12.76
CA LYS A 36 -8.04 -7.34 -12.59
C LYS A 36 -7.76 -6.51 -11.34
N LEU A 37 -6.66 -6.81 -10.67
CA LEU A 37 -6.16 -6.10 -9.50
C LEU A 37 -4.68 -5.77 -9.72
N ASN A 38 -4.31 -4.50 -9.57
CA ASN A 38 -2.92 -4.06 -9.61
C ASN A 38 -2.39 -3.96 -8.18
N PHE A 39 -1.43 -4.79 -7.85
CA PHE A 39 -0.89 -4.97 -6.50
C PHE A 39 0.57 -4.57 -6.44
N TYR A 40 0.94 -3.66 -5.53
CA TYR A 40 2.32 -3.21 -5.33
C TYR A 40 2.83 -3.71 -4.00
N ASN A 41 3.77 -4.63 -4.02
CA ASN A 41 4.17 -5.43 -2.88
C ASN A 41 5.70 -5.52 -2.75
N TRP A 42 6.15 -5.99 -1.60
CA TRP A 42 7.52 -6.39 -1.35
C TRP A 42 7.86 -7.68 -2.11
N ASP A 43 9.13 -7.82 -2.47
CA ASP A 43 9.66 -9.13 -2.88
C ASP A 43 9.47 -10.13 -1.72
N THR A 44 9.24 -11.38 -2.03
CA THR A 44 9.07 -12.50 -1.05
C THR A 44 7.90 -12.41 -0.07
N TYR A 45 7.07 -11.36 -0.10
CA TYR A 45 5.89 -11.24 0.78
C TYR A 45 4.64 -11.91 0.22
N ILE A 46 4.82 -12.96 -0.58
CA ILE A 46 3.73 -13.75 -1.15
C ILE A 46 4.18 -15.19 -1.40
N GLY A 47 3.28 -16.15 -1.25
CA GLY A 47 3.56 -17.54 -1.58
C GLY A 47 3.58 -17.79 -3.09
N GLU A 48 4.37 -18.77 -3.53
CA GLU A 48 4.58 -19.09 -4.95
C GLU A 48 3.28 -19.31 -5.74
N THR A 49 2.26 -19.91 -5.13
CA THR A 49 0.99 -20.25 -5.78
C THR A 49 -0.13 -19.27 -5.47
N THR A 50 0.08 -18.31 -4.57
CA THR A 50 -0.99 -17.46 -4.01
C THR A 50 -1.78 -16.71 -5.07
N LEU A 51 -1.11 -16.12 -6.08
CA LEU A 51 -1.78 -15.36 -7.15
C LEU A 51 -2.61 -16.26 -8.05
N ASP A 52 -2.10 -17.44 -8.39
CA ASP A 52 -2.80 -18.42 -9.20
C ASP A 52 -4.02 -19.00 -8.46
N ASP A 53 -3.87 -19.27 -7.17
CA ASP A 53 -4.95 -19.80 -6.34
C ASP A 53 -6.03 -18.74 -6.11
N PHE A 54 -5.64 -17.47 -5.93
CA PHE A 54 -6.58 -16.36 -5.88
C PHE A 54 -7.36 -16.22 -7.19
N LYS A 55 -6.67 -16.28 -8.32
CA LYS A 55 -7.32 -16.24 -9.64
C LYS A 55 -8.31 -17.39 -9.85
N LYS A 56 -7.92 -18.61 -9.46
CA LYS A 56 -8.82 -19.79 -9.55
C LYS A 56 -10.07 -19.61 -8.68
N ALA A 57 -9.92 -19.04 -7.50
CA ALA A 57 -11.00 -18.86 -6.53
C ALA A 57 -11.94 -17.69 -6.87
N SER A 58 -11.40 -16.57 -7.38
CA SER A 58 -12.13 -15.32 -7.57
C SER A 58 -12.43 -14.98 -9.03
N GLY A 59 -11.70 -15.55 -9.98
CA GLY A 59 -11.72 -15.13 -11.39
C GLY A 59 -10.90 -13.86 -11.67
N ILE A 60 -10.34 -13.20 -10.64
CA ILE A 60 -9.62 -11.93 -10.75
C ILE A 60 -8.15 -12.22 -11.04
N THR A 61 -7.60 -11.56 -12.06
CA THR A 61 -6.17 -11.62 -12.38
C THR A 61 -5.44 -10.53 -11.61
N VAL A 62 -4.44 -10.90 -10.80
CA VAL A 62 -3.58 -9.95 -10.09
C VAL A 62 -2.34 -9.65 -10.92
N LYS A 63 -2.10 -8.39 -11.22
CA LYS A 63 -0.81 -7.89 -11.70
C LYS A 63 -0.04 -7.36 -10.50
N MET A 64 1.04 -8.04 -10.11
CA MET A 64 1.89 -7.64 -9.01
C MET A 64 3.17 -6.98 -9.52
N ASP A 65 3.43 -5.77 -9.05
CA ASP A 65 4.71 -5.08 -9.21
C ASP A 65 5.42 -5.05 -7.84
N LEU A 66 6.74 -4.93 -7.85
CA LEU A 66 7.56 -4.97 -6.63
C LEU A 66 8.20 -3.62 -6.37
N PHE A 67 8.42 -3.29 -5.09
CA PHE A 67 9.24 -2.17 -4.66
C PHE A 67 10.32 -2.65 -3.67
N ALA A 68 11.41 -1.90 -3.62
CA ALA A 68 12.57 -2.24 -2.81
C ALA A 68 12.49 -1.65 -1.39
N ASP A 69 11.87 -0.47 -1.25
CA ASP A 69 11.71 0.23 0.02
C ASP A 69 10.46 1.13 0.02
N ASN A 70 10.08 1.61 1.20
CA ASN A 70 8.90 2.47 1.34
C ASN A 70 9.07 3.86 0.72
N ASP A 71 10.30 4.36 0.60
CA ASP A 71 10.57 5.67 -0.04
C ASP A 71 10.22 5.61 -1.52
N GLU A 72 10.60 4.52 -2.22
CA GLU A 72 10.20 4.26 -3.60
C GLU A 72 8.68 4.19 -3.75
N LEU A 73 8.03 3.41 -2.88
CA LEU A 73 6.56 3.28 -2.86
C LEU A 73 5.89 4.65 -2.69
N PHE A 74 6.31 5.41 -1.67
CA PHE A 74 5.73 6.70 -1.33
C PHE A 74 5.94 7.73 -2.44
N ALA A 75 7.16 7.83 -2.98
CA ALA A 75 7.48 8.77 -4.06
C ALA A 75 6.63 8.49 -5.30
N LYS A 76 6.50 7.23 -5.70
CA LYS A 76 5.73 6.81 -6.87
C LYS A 76 4.25 7.19 -6.74
N LEU A 77 3.66 7.01 -5.55
CA LEU A 77 2.25 7.35 -5.31
C LEU A 77 2.03 8.86 -5.15
N LYS A 78 3.01 9.58 -4.60
CA LYS A 78 2.95 11.04 -4.43
C LYS A 78 2.93 11.79 -5.75
N GLU A 79 3.57 11.28 -6.79
CA GLU A 79 3.55 11.83 -8.15
C GLU A 79 2.19 11.60 -8.86
N GLY A 80 1.31 10.85 -8.27
CA GLY A 80 0.03 10.40 -8.78
C GLY A 80 0.00 8.88 -8.89
N ASN A 81 -1.03 8.24 -8.30
CA ASN A 81 -1.15 6.79 -8.35
C ASN A 81 -1.19 6.28 -9.81
N PRO A 82 -0.20 5.49 -10.26
CA PRO A 82 -0.15 4.99 -11.63
C PRO A 82 -1.15 3.84 -11.90
N GLY A 83 -2.14 3.66 -11.04
CA GLY A 83 -3.20 2.66 -11.18
C GLY A 83 -3.04 1.44 -10.26
N TYR A 84 -2.40 1.59 -9.11
CA TYR A 84 -2.41 0.54 -8.08
C TYR A 84 -3.69 0.58 -7.26
N ASP A 85 -4.30 -0.59 -7.10
CA ASP A 85 -5.50 -0.81 -6.29
C ASP A 85 -5.14 -1.18 -4.85
N MET A 86 -4.04 -1.92 -4.66
CA MET A 86 -3.52 -2.34 -3.36
C MET A 86 -2.02 -2.13 -3.24
N ILE A 87 -1.59 -1.71 -2.05
CA ILE A 87 -0.18 -1.47 -1.71
C ILE A 87 0.13 -2.03 -0.31
N VAL A 88 1.39 -2.30 -0.01
CA VAL A 88 1.82 -2.89 1.27
C VAL A 88 2.90 -2.01 1.93
N PRO A 89 2.60 -0.80 2.39
CA PRO A 89 3.53 0.03 3.15
C PRO A 89 3.73 -0.51 4.58
N THR A 90 4.82 -0.12 5.22
CA THR A 90 5.00 -0.31 6.66
C THR A 90 4.09 0.63 7.47
N ASN A 91 3.89 0.32 8.73
CA ASN A 91 2.96 1.03 9.62
C ASN A 91 3.23 2.54 9.74
N ASP A 92 4.49 2.96 9.76
CA ASP A 92 4.91 4.36 9.78
C ASP A 92 4.60 5.09 8.46
N TYR A 93 4.72 4.40 7.32
CA TYR A 93 4.30 4.94 6.03
C TYR A 93 2.79 4.94 5.85
N VAL A 94 2.06 3.96 6.41
CA VAL A 94 0.58 4.02 6.46
C VAL A 94 0.13 5.31 7.15
N GLU A 95 0.70 5.64 8.32
CA GLU A 95 0.38 6.87 9.05
C GLU A 95 0.65 8.12 8.19
N GLN A 96 1.83 8.19 7.56
CA GLN A 96 2.19 9.30 6.67
C GLN A 96 1.24 9.43 5.47
N MET A 97 0.86 8.31 4.84
CA MET A 97 -0.05 8.27 3.70
C MET A 97 -1.48 8.68 4.08
N ILE A 98 -1.96 8.31 5.29
CA ILE A 98 -3.25 8.78 5.82
C ILE A 98 -3.23 10.31 5.97
N VAL A 99 -2.19 10.86 6.60
CA VAL A 99 -2.03 12.33 6.78
C VAL A 99 -1.96 13.03 5.42
N ALA A 100 -1.28 12.44 4.45
CA ALA A 100 -1.16 12.95 3.09
C ALA A 100 -2.42 12.72 2.22
N LYS A 101 -3.46 12.04 2.76
CA LYS A 101 -4.70 11.69 2.05
C LYS A 101 -4.46 10.89 0.77
N MET A 102 -3.54 9.95 0.84
CA MET A 102 -3.16 9.08 -0.27
C MET A 102 -3.87 7.73 -0.23
N LEU A 103 -4.55 7.40 0.88
CA LEU A 103 -5.27 6.14 1.07
C LEU A 103 -6.77 6.39 1.13
N GLU A 104 -7.53 5.55 0.42
CA GLU A 104 -8.98 5.52 0.51
C GLU A 104 -9.44 4.77 1.77
N PRO A 105 -10.58 5.14 2.36
CA PRO A 105 -11.17 4.37 3.45
C PRO A 105 -11.59 2.97 3.01
N VAL A 106 -11.36 1.99 3.88
CA VAL A 106 -11.76 0.60 3.68
C VAL A 106 -13.16 0.37 4.26
N ASP A 107 -14.06 -0.17 3.48
CA ASP A 107 -15.35 -0.64 3.99
C ASP A 107 -15.18 -2.01 4.69
N LEU A 108 -15.01 -1.97 5.99
CA LEU A 108 -14.80 -3.17 6.81
C LEU A 108 -16.00 -4.13 6.79
N SER A 109 -17.20 -3.66 6.43
CA SER A 109 -18.39 -4.51 6.31
C SER A 109 -18.28 -5.51 5.15
N MET A 110 -17.48 -5.17 4.14
CA MET A 110 -17.18 -6.02 2.99
C MET A 110 -16.11 -7.09 3.27
N ILE A 111 -15.52 -7.08 4.48
CA ILE A 111 -14.40 -7.96 4.84
C ILE A 111 -14.80 -8.88 6.01
N PRO A 112 -15.66 -9.88 5.78
CA PRO A 112 -16.19 -10.74 6.85
C PRO A 112 -15.08 -11.54 7.58
N ASN A 113 -13.93 -11.75 6.95
CA ASN A 113 -12.80 -12.45 7.52
C ASN A 113 -11.95 -11.61 8.49
N LEU A 114 -12.23 -10.32 8.64
CA LEU A 114 -11.54 -9.46 9.60
C LEU A 114 -11.62 -10.01 11.05
N LYS A 115 -12.71 -10.71 11.37
CA LYS A 115 -12.90 -11.42 12.66
C LYS A 115 -11.82 -12.48 12.95
N ASN A 116 -11.12 -12.96 11.92
CA ASN A 116 -10.05 -13.96 12.06
C ASN A 116 -8.70 -13.34 12.40
N LEU A 117 -8.59 -11.99 12.36
CA LEU A 117 -7.38 -11.30 12.80
C LEU A 117 -7.12 -11.56 14.28
N ASN A 118 -5.85 -11.79 14.62
CA ASN A 118 -5.42 -11.83 16.01
C ASN A 118 -5.85 -10.52 16.71
N PRO A 119 -6.44 -10.59 17.92
CA PRO A 119 -6.88 -9.40 18.65
C PRO A 119 -5.83 -8.30 18.79
N ALA A 120 -4.55 -8.66 18.89
CA ALA A 120 -3.43 -7.72 18.95
C ALA A 120 -3.27 -6.85 17.69
N PHE A 121 -3.88 -7.22 16.59
CA PHE A 121 -3.80 -6.51 15.31
C PHE A 121 -5.14 -5.94 14.85
N GLN A 122 -6.20 -6.07 15.64
CA GLN A 122 -7.53 -5.56 15.28
C GLN A 122 -7.61 -4.03 15.30
N ASP A 123 -6.74 -3.38 16.07
CA ASP A 123 -6.63 -1.93 16.13
C ASP A 123 -5.16 -1.49 16.13
N SER A 124 -4.89 -0.21 15.91
CA SER A 124 -3.55 0.36 15.96
C SER A 124 -3.57 1.88 16.12
N ASP A 125 -2.56 2.41 16.79
CA ASP A 125 -2.41 3.84 17.00
C ASP A 125 -2.18 4.63 15.70
N PHE A 126 -1.60 3.99 14.69
CA PHE A 126 -1.30 4.63 13.38
C PHE A 126 -2.50 4.65 12.42
N ASP A 127 -3.49 3.80 12.64
CA ASP A 127 -4.75 3.77 11.88
C ASP A 127 -5.89 3.32 12.80
N PRO A 128 -6.38 4.20 13.70
CA PRO A 128 -7.40 3.83 14.67
C PRO A 128 -8.69 3.35 14.02
N GLY A 129 -9.14 2.17 14.42
CA GLY A 129 -10.31 1.49 13.86
C GLY A 129 -10.08 0.88 12.49
N ARG A 130 -8.83 0.75 12.04
CA ARG A 130 -8.49 0.13 10.74
C ARG A 130 -9.25 0.73 9.55
N LYS A 131 -9.34 2.04 9.52
CA LYS A 131 -10.14 2.76 8.51
C LYS A 131 -9.53 2.74 7.12
N HIS A 132 -8.20 2.57 7.00
CA HIS A 132 -7.47 2.68 5.74
C HIS A 132 -6.58 1.48 5.47
N SER A 133 -6.29 0.65 6.48
CA SER A 133 -5.35 -0.45 6.35
C SER A 133 -5.77 -1.71 7.09
N ILE A 134 -5.37 -2.85 6.56
CA ILE A 134 -5.53 -4.16 7.19
C ILE A 134 -4.16 -4.81 7.30
N PRO A 135 -3.80 -5.43 8.45
CA PRO A 135 -2.52 -6.08 8.60
C PRO A 135 -2.34 -7.21 7.58
N TYR A 136 -1.25 -7.15 6.85
CA TYR A 136 -0.86 -8.18 5.88
C TYR A 136 0.21 -9.10 6.46
N MET A 137 1.32 -8.51 6.93
CA MET A 137 2.40 -9.23 7.59
C MET A 137 2.90 -8.44 8.79
N TRP A 138 3.54 -9.13 9.72
CA TRP A 138 4.21 -8.52 10.86
C TRP A 138 5.52 -9.26 11.14
N GLY A 139 6.43 -8.58 11.80
CA GLY A 139 7.69 -9.17 12.16
C GLY A 139 8.37 -8.41 13.29
N THR A 140 9.53 -8.89 13.67
CA THR A 140 10.39 -8.25 14.66
C THR A 140 11.73 -7.90 14.04
N GLN A 141 12.31 -6.81 14.47
CA GLN A 141 13.69 -6.47 14.16
C GLN A 141 14.61 -6.97 15.26
N GLY A 142 15.75 -7.50 14.86
CA GLY A 142 16.71 -8.08 15.80
C GLY A 142 18.14 -7.87 15.36
N ILE A 143 19.08 -8.21 16.24
CA ILE A 143 20.51 -8.14 15.99
C ILE A 143 20.95 -9.45 15.34
N GLY A 144 21.31 -9.38 14.05
CA GLY A 144 22.03 -10.45 13.37
C GLY A 144 23.54 -10.33 13.65
N TYR A 145 24.21 -11.40 14.07
CA TYR A 145 25.63 -11.35 14.35
C TYR A 145 26.37 -12.62 13.93
N ARG A 146 27.65 -12.44 13.58
CA ARG A 146 28.54 -13.56 13.30
C ARG A 146 29.09 -14.13 14.61
N LYS A 147 28.59 -15.30 15.01
CA LYS A 147 28.91 -15.96 16.27
C LYS A 147 30.42 -16.13 16.51
N SER A 148 31.23 -16.34 15.48
CA SER A 148 32.69 -16.46 15.57
C SER A 148 33.45 -15.13 15.75
N ARG A 149 32.74 -13.97 15.71
CA ARG A 149 33.32 -12.63 15.77
C ARG A 149 32.79 -11.78 16.92
N VAL A 150 31.80 -12.29 17.65
CA VAL A 150 31.15 -11.58 18.76
C VAL A 150 31.24 -12.44 20.01
N ASN A 151 31.72 -11.85 21.09
CA ASN A 151 31.84 -12.53 22.38
C ASN A 151 30.46 -12.57 23.07
N GLY A 152 29.99 -13.79 23.38
CA GLY A 152 28.69 -13.99 24.01
C GLY A 152 27.51 -13.76 23.03
N VAL A 153 26.33 -13.50 23.61
CA VAL A 153 25.09 -13.22 22.85
C VAL A 153 24.70 -11.77 23.07
N PRO A 154 24.66 -10.96 22.01
CA PRO A 154 24.19 -9.58 22.13
C PRO A 154 22.69 -9.59 22.46
N ASN A 155 22.32 -9.10 23.62
CA ASN A 155 20.94 -9.09 24.13
C ASN A 155 20.36 -7.68 24.27
N SER A 156 21.05 -6.68 23.79
CA SER A 156 20.66 -5.27 23.85
C SER A 156 21.15 -4.51 22.65
N TRP A 157 20.36 -3.58 22.15
CA TRP A 157 20.73 -2.62 21.12
C TRP A 157 21.94 -1.72 21.51
N LYS A 158 22.25 -1.65 22.81
CA LYS A 158 23.44 -0.97 23.32
C LYS A 158 24.73 -1.43 22.63
N VAL A 159 24.82 -2.71 22.27
CA VAL A 159 25.97 -3.27 21.54
C VAL A 159 26.22 -2.56 20.21
N MET A 160 25.14 -2.13 19.54
CA MET A 160 25.22 -1.48 18.24
C MET A 160 25.23 0.05 18.32
N LEU A 161 24.54 0.64 19.32
CA LEU A 161 24.27 2.06 19.37
C LEU A 161 25.19 2.84 20.33
N ASP A 162 25.67 2.20 21.40
CA ASP A 162 26.48 2.83 22.47
C ASP A 162 27.89 2.28 22.60
N SER A 163 28.12 1.05 22.16
CA SER A 163 29.38 0.38 22.39
C SER A 163 30.38 0.68 21.26
N ALA A 164 31.60 1.07 21.61
CA ALA A 164 32.70 1.18 20.67
C ALA A 164 33.34 -0.17 20.30
N GLU A 165 32.98 -1.27 20.97
CA GLU A 165 33.60 -2.59 20.81
C GLU A 165 33.61 -3.10 19.37
N TYR A 166 32.53 -2.81 18.63
CA TYR A 166 32.35 -3.24 17.24
C TYR A 166 32.38 -2.07 16.24
N SER A 167 32.94 -0.93 16.64
CA SER A 167 33.03 0.24 15.75
C SER A 167 33.66 -0.10 14.40
N GLY A 168 33.06 0.41 13.30
CA GLY A 168 33.47 0.11 11.94
C GLY A 168 33.12 -1.30 11.43
N ARG A 169 32.42 -2.12 12.24
CA ARG A 169 32.00 -3.50 11.89
C ARG A 169 30.51 -3.73 12.04
N ILE A 170 29.75 -2.65 12.19
CA ILE A 170 28.30 -2.63 12.34
C ILE A 170 27.70 -2.18 11.02
N ALA A 171 26.68 -2.91 10.54
CA ALA A 171 25.81 -2.47 9.45
C ALA A 171 24.38 -2.32 9.99
N LEU A 172 23.72 -1.26 9.61
CA LEU A 172 22.33 -0.99 9.95
C LEU A 172 21.51 -1.05 8.66
N LEU A 173 20.33 -1.63 8.73
CA LEU A 173 19.38 -1.57 7.64
C LEU A 173 18.81 -0.15 7.58
N ASN A 174 18.70 0.42 6.39
CA ASN A 174 18.12 1.75 6.20
C ASN A 174 16.68 1.78 6.74
N GLU A 175 15.92 0.77 6.38
CA GLU A 175 14.56 0.59 6.91
C GLU A 175 14.58 0.21 8.39
N GLY A 176 13.84 0.97 9.18
CA GLY A 176 13.63 0.69 10.58
C GLY A 176 14.74 1.10 11.55
N VAL A 177 15.92 1.55 11.08
CA VAL A 177 17.01 1.97 11.98
C VAL A 177 16.59 3.10 12.90
N LEU A 178 15.84 4.07 12.39
CA LEU A 178 15.33 5.18 13.20
C LEU A 178 14.36 4.69 14.27
N GLY A 179 13.43 3.81 13.92
CA GLY A 179 12.50 3.20 14.86
C GLY A 179 13.20 2.39 15.95
N VAL A 180 14.27 1.66 15.61
CA VAL A 180 15.12 0.96 16.59
C VAL A 180 15.80 1.96 17.54
N ALA A 181 16.33 3.05 17.03
CA ALA A 181 16.96 4.09 17.84
C ALA A 181 15.95 4.75 18.78
N LEU A 182 14.75 5.09 18.29
CA LEU A 182 13.66 5.61 19.11
C LEU A 182 13.28 4.65 20.23
N LYS A 183 13.12 3.36 19.92
CA LYS A 183 12.83 2.32 20.93
C LYS A 183 13.97 2.20 21.97
N TYR A 184 15.20 2.27 21.52
CA TYR A 184 16.37 2.24 22.42
C TYR A 184 16.37 3.43 23.39
N LEU A 185 15.95 4.60 22.93
CA LEU A 185 15.82 5.82 23.73
C LEU A 185 14.53 5.88 24.58
N GLY A 186 13.69 4.83 24.55
CA GLY A 186 12.47 4.74 25.34
C GLY A 186 11.24 5.38 24.67
N HIS A 187 11.33 5.74 23.41
CA HIS A 187 10.23 6.32 22.64
C HIS A 187 9.41 5.25 21.90
N SER A 188 8.25 5.64 21.36
CA SER A 188 7.52 4.81 20.42
C SER A 188 8.29 4.72 19.09
N TYR A 189 8.15 3.59 18.40
CA TYR A 189 8.68 3.43 17.03
C TYR A 189 8.14 4.51 16.08
N ASN A 190 6.89 4.94 16.29
CA ASN A 190 6.19 5.96 15.49
C ASN A 190 6.26 7.36 16.15
N SER A 191 7.20 7.63 17.05
CA SER A 191 7.38 8.98 17.61
C SER A 191 7.78 9.97 16.52
N LYS A 192 7.17 11.15 16.60
CA LYS A 192 7.45 12.31 15.71
C LYS A 192 8.46 13.24 16.37
#